data_f02295dc8293d967a5242f2e81fdbe54
#
_entry.id   f02295dc8293d967a5242f2e81fdbe54
#
_cell.length_a   1.000
_cell.length_b   1.000
_cell.length_c   1.000
_cell.angle_alpha   90.00
_cell.angle_beta   90.00
_cell.angle_gamma   90.00
#
_symmetry.space_group_name_H-M   'P 1'
#
loop_
_entity.id
_entity.type
_entity.pdbx_description
1 polymer ?
#
loop_
_entity_poly.entity_id
_entity_poly.type
_entity_poly.pdbx_seq_one_letter_code
_entity_poly.pdbx_strand_id
1 'polypeptide(L)'
;MGEEVIKTVELVSLRLTARKAEALSYVYKTYGEILKEAIYIMHQKGITSWVKGIKELYRYFREKYPDLPADYVSQAIRDAATRLKSFQKLKEKGLTYTEKPEVKQWTVSCSDKLWKLSFLGVEISTHIGRIRIPLLFHKQFYIHYNGGWTLRNSCRWKLEGRRLKLYVFFRKIVEPNANYSKVIGIDVNENNVTLFTLPDHKAITIVTNHSKVVLGYAYRRKAIHEKHAHSLRLRRVALRKLREKNVKKALRDKIASLIAKIAKKENAALVLEKLPKNFQDKALKKNGLKSFDAHRLMQAAIRGIQKRIVEKALEHGVKVEFVNPKNTSKTCPKCGSSLNSVTRNAQRKGWQPRILKCSKCGFSHDRDVIAAWNIAKKLDVSLMPWGSKGAHDPHVEWQVVTVNRKVEAQHPLLTVWG
;
A
#
# COMPACT_ATOMS: atom_id res chain seq x y z
N MET A 1 -10.82 -20.78 -0.89
CA MET A 1 -11.66 -19.58 -1.10
C MET A 1 -10.80 -18.48 -1.69
N GLY A 2 -11.22 -17.91 -2.82
CA GLY A 2 -10.50 -16.82 -3.47
C GLY A 2 -10.51 -15.53 -2.63
N GLU A 3 -9.44 -14.76 -2.70
CA GLU A 3 -9.33 -13.46 -2.04
C GLU A 3 -9.80 -12.32 -2.97
N GLU A 4 -10.58 -11.37 -2.42
CA GLU A 4 -11.05 -10.22 -3.18
C GLU A 4 -9.97 -9.15 -3.25
N VAL A 5 -9.54 -8.80 -4.46
CA VAL A 5 -8.65 -7.67 -4.72
C VAL A 5 -9.46 -6.50 -5.26
N ILE A 6 -9.30 -5.32 -4.64
CA ILE A 6 -10.01 -4.10 -5.07
C ILE A 6 -9.01 -3.07 -5.58
N LYS A 7 -9.30 -2.47 -6.74
CA LYS A 7 -8.56 -1.36 -7.33
C LYS A 7 -9.46 -0.15 -7.49
N THR A 8 -8.93 1.01 -7.15
CA THR A 8 -9.61 2.29 -7.34
C THR A 8 -8.99 3.02 -8.50
N VAL A 9 -9.81 3.43 -9.45
CA VAL A 9 -9.40 4.25 -10.59
C VAL A 9 -10.09 5.61 -10.47
N GLU A 10 -9.30 6.70 -10.54
CA GLU A 10 -9.80 8.07 -10.57
C GLU A 10 -10.02 8.48 -12.03
N LEU A 11 -11.25 8.86 -12.37
CA LEU A 11 -11.61 9.47 -13.65
C LEU A 11 -11.95 10.94 -13.43
N VAL A 12 -11.58 11.80 -14.37
CA VAL A 12 -11.82 13.24 -14.28
C VAL A 12 -12.76 13.65 -15.43
N SER A 13 -13.74 14.50 -15.13
CA SER A 13 -14.63 15.03 -16.16
C SER A 13 -13.96 16.13 -16.99
N LEU A 14 -14.49 16.37 -18.16
CA LEU A 14 -14.32 17.67 -18.82
C LEU A 14 -14.84 18.78 -17.91
N ARG A 15 -14.54 20.04 -18.28
CA ARG A 15 -15.06 21.20 -17.55
C ARG A 15 -16.60 21.23 -17.63
N LEU A 16 -17.24 21.25 -16.48
CA LEU A 16 -18.70 21.24 -16.37
C LEU A 16 -19.29 22.57 -16.83
N THR A 17 -20.46 22.52 -17.46
CA THR A 17 -21.31 23.70 -17.68
C THR A 17 -21.76 24.27 -16.34
N ALA A 18 -22.19 25.52 -16.29
CA ALA A 18 -22.67 26.17 -15.07
C ALA A 18 -23.78 25.34 -14.41
N ARG A 19 -24.85 25.00 -15.18
CA ARG A 19 -26.00 24.21 -14.71
C ARG A 19 -25.60 22.84 -14.10
N LYS A 20 -24.69 22.09 -14.75
CA LYS A 20 -24.21 20.80 -14.23
C LYS A 20 -23.34 20.97 -12.98
N ALA A 21 -22.50 22.00 -12.94
CA ALA A 21 -21.67 22.28 -11.79
C ALA A 21 -22.51 22.69 -10.56
N GLU A 22 -23.55 23.47 -10.76
CA GLU A 22 -24.49 23.89 -9.73
C GLU A 22 -25.27 22.69 -9.17
N ALA A 23 -25.86 21.87 -10.04
CA ALA A 23 -26.59 20.66 -9.62
C ALA A 23 -25.73 19.71 -8.79
N LEU A 24 -24.49 19.46 -9.21
CA LEU A 24 -23.55 18.63 -8.44
C LEU A 24 -23.08 19.32 -7.17
N SER A 25 -22.92 20.65 -7.18
CA SER A 25 -22.53 21.42 -5.99
C SER A 25 -23.59 21.34 -4.91
N TYR A 26 -24.87 21.40 -5.30
CA TYR A 26 -26.00 21.20 -4.38
C TYR A 26 -25.87 19.82 -3.69
N VAL A 27 -25.82 18.73 -4.48
CA VAL A 27 -25.68 17.37 -3.92
C VAL A 27 -24.43 17.24 -3.05
N TYR A 28 -23.29 17.80 -3.48
CA TYR A 28 -22.03 17.71 -2.74
C TYR A 28 -22.11 18.42 -1.39
N LYS A 29 -22.66 19.65 -1.36
CA LYS A 29 -22.82 20.45 -0.13
C LYS A 29 -23.80 19.80 0.83
N THR A 30 -25.01 19.47 0.34
CA THR A 30 -26.07 18.85 1.14
C THR A 30 -25.64 17.49 1.72
N TYR A 31 -24.94 16.66 0.92
CA TYR A 31 -24.34 15.42 1.44
C TYR A 31 -23.34 15.68 2.56
N GLY A 32 -22.51 16.72 2.43
CA GLY A 32 -21.56 17.13 3.44
C GLY A 32 -22.21 17.62 4.73
N GLU A 33 -23.32 18.34 4.63
CA GLU A 33 -24.13 18.80 5.77
C GLU A 33 -24.73 17.62 6.51
N ILE A 34 -25.42 16.73 5.80
CA ILE A 34 -25.97 15.49 6.37
C ILE A 34 -24.86 14.67 7.06
N LEU A 35 -23.73 14.48 6.41
CA LEU A 35 -22.61 13.72 6.96
C LEU A 35 -22.08 14.31 8.28
N LYS A 36 -21.91 15.64 8.35
CA LYS A 36 -21.43 16.33 9.55
C LYS A 36 -22.42 16.25 10.70
N GLU A 37 -23.69 16.52 10.40
CA GLU A 37 -24.76 16.49 11.38
C GLU A 37 -25.04 15.07 11.88
N ALA A 38 -25.03 14.07 10.98
CA ALA A 38 -25.16 12.66 11.35
C ALA A 38 -24.01 12.22 12.27
N ILE A 39 -22.76 12.61 11.99
CA ILE A 39 -21.63 12.33 12.88
C ILE A 39 -21.84 12.95 14.26
N TYR A 40 -22.31 14.18 14.33
CA TYR A 40 -22.54 14.87 15.59
C TYR A 40 -23.61 14.15 16.42
N ILE A 41 -24.80 13.91 15.85
CA ILE A 41 -25.93 13.27 16.56
C ILE A 41 -25.58 11.83 16.95
N MET A 42 -25.01 11.05 16.04
CA MET A 42 -24.62 9.66 16.31
C MET A 42 -23.52 9.57 17.37
N HIS A 43 -22.60 10.52 17.40
CA HIS A 43 -21.55 10.58 18.42
C HIS A 43 -22.12 10.84 19.82
N GLN A 44 -23.02 11.82 19.93
CA GLN A 44 -23.71 12.10 21.18
C GLN A 44 -24.54 10.93 21.72
N LYS A 45 -25.21 10.20 20.81
CA LYS A 45 -26.03 9.03 21.14
C LYS A 45 -25.23 7.71 21.25
N GLY A 46 -23.89 7.74 21.11
CA GLY A 46 -23.05 6.54 21.14
C GLY A 46 -23.31 5.54 20.01
N ILE A 47 -23.93 5.97 18.90
CA ILE A 47 -24.31 5.11 17.77
C ILE A 47 -23.14 5.00 16.80
N THR A 48 -22.64 3.77 16.57
CA THR A 48 -21.60 3.47 15.56
C THR A 48 -22.07 2.50 14.49
N SER A 49 -23.24 1.89 14.69
CA SER A 49 -23.87 1.02 13.71
C SER A 49 -24.62 1.86 12.68
N TRP A 50 -24.34 1.61 11.39
CA TRP A 50 -25.05 2.27 10.30
C TRP A 50 -26.54 1.92 10.25
N VAL A 51 -26.93 0.70 10.65
CA VAL A 51 -28.33 0.26 10.71
C VAL A 51 -29.09 1.07 11.74
N LYS A 52 -28.54 1.20 12.96
CA LYS A 52 -29.13 2.03 14.02
C LYS A 52 -29.15 3.50 13.59
N GLY A 53 -28.10 4.00 12.94
CA GLY A 53 -28.04 5.37 12.43
C GLY A 53 -29.11 5.67 11.38
N ILE A 54 -29.37 4.76 10.44
CA ILE A 54 -30.44 4.91 9.46
C ILE A 54 -31.81 4.93 10.16
N LYS A 55 -32.09 3.98 11.06
CA LYS A 55 -33.36 3.93 11.79
C LYS A 55 -33.64 5.23 12.54
N GLU A 56 -32.60 5.84 13.11
CA GLU A 56 -32.72 7.05 13.91
C GLU A 56 -32.83 8.35 13.10
N LEU A 57 -32.05 8.47 12.00
CA LEU A 57 -31.80 9.75 11.36
C LEU A 57 -32.40 9.86 9.93
N TYR A 58 -32.79 8.74 9.32
CA TYR A 58 -33.23 8.77 7.92
C TYR A 58 -34.45 9.67 7.70
N ARG A 59 -35.50 9.51 8.52
CA ARG A 59 -36.73 10.30 8.40
C ARG A 59 -36.46 11.79 8.60
N TYR A 60 -35.69 12.13 9.66
CA TYR A 60 -35.30 13.51 9.93
C TYR A 60 -34.61 14.18 8.73
N PHE A 61 -33.61 13.52 8.12
CA PHE A 61 -32.94 14.10 6.96
C PHE A 61 -33.77 14.09 5.69
N ARG A 62 -34.72 13.17 5.54
CA ARG A 62 -35.67 13.20 4.40
C ARG A 62 -36.62 14.36 4.48
N GLU A 63 -37.10 14.69 5.66
CA GLU A 63 -37.96 15.87 5.89
C GLU A 63 -37.18 17.17 5.67
N LYS A 64 -35.93 17.22 6.13
CA LYS A 64 -35.05 18.39 6.00
C LYS A 64 -34.56 18.66 4.57
N TYR A 65 -34.34 17.60 3.79
CA TYR A 65 -33.83 17.68 2.41
C TYR A 65 -34.69 16.84 1.43
N PRO A 66 -35.93 17.26 1.16
CA PRO A 66 -36.87 16.47 0.36
C PRO A 66 -36.42 16.29 -1.10
N ASP A 67 -35.78 17.29 -1.67
CA ASP A 67 -35.34 17.30 -3.08
C ASP A 67 -34.11 16.41 -3.34
N LEU A 68 -33.33 16.09 -2.29
CA LEU A 68 -32.14 15.22 -2.46
C LEU A 68 -32.59 13.78 -2.71
N PRO A 69 -32.07 13.08 -3.74
CA PRO A 69 -32.38 11.66 -3.93
C PRO A 69 -32.12 10.84 -2.66
N ALA A 70 -33.14 10.10 -2.24
CA ALA A 70 -33.23 9.45 -0.93
C ALA A 70 -32.01 8.59 -0.54
N ASP A 71 -31.39 7.93 -1.52
CA ASP A 71 -30.27 7.05 -1.26
C ASP A 71 -29.00 7.81 -0.81
N TYR A 72 -28.83 9.10 -1.19
CA TYR A 72 -27.72 9.91 -0.66
C TYR A 72 -27.80 10.09 0.85
N VAL A 73 -29.00 10.21 1.41
CA VAL A 73 -29.19 10.28 2.87
C VAL A 73 -28.66 9.00 3.53
N SER A 74 -29.09 7.85 3.01
CA SER A 74 -28.63 6.55 3.51
C SER A 74 -27.10 6.40 3.40
N GLN A 75 -26.51 6.82 2.27
CA GLN A 75 -25.06 6.75 2.06
C GLN A 75 -24.29 7.70 3.01
N ALA A 76 -24.79 8.90 3.26
CA ALA A 76 -24.18 9.85 4.18
C ALA A 76 -24.18 9.32 5.62
N ILE A 77 -25.29 8.71 6.07
CA ILE A 77 -25.36 8.07 7.40
C ILE A 77 -24.42 6.88 7.52
N ARG A 78 -24.29 6.05 6.47
CA ARG A 78 -23.31 4.94 6.41
C ARG A 78 -21.87 5.44 6.50
N ASP A 79 -21.56 6.52 5.78
CA ASP A 79 -20.23 7.15 5.84
C ASP A 79 -19.95 7.75 7.24
N ALA A 80 -20.97 8.34 7.89
CA ALA A 80 -20.89 8.83 9.27
C ALA A 80 -20.55 7.70 10.25
N ALA A 81 -21.27 6.58 10.19
CA ALA A 81 -21.03 5.41 11.03
C ALA A 81 -19.61 4.85 10.83
N THR A 82 -19.14 4.76 9.58
CA THR A 82 -17.79 4.28 9.24
C THR A 82 -16.70 5.18 9.83
N ARG A 83 -16.89 6.50 9.76
CA ARG A 83 -15.96 7.49 10.33
C ARG A 83 -15.95 7.44 11.85
N LEU A 84 -17.11 7.33 12.50
CA LEU A 84 -17.22 7.18 13.96
C LEU A 84 -16.53 5.92 14.47
N LYS A 85 -16.78 4.78 13.80
CA LYS A 85 -16.09 3.52 14.13
C LYS A 85 -14.56 3.62 13.98
N SER A 86 -14.09 4.33 12.97
CA SER A 86 -12.66 4.59 12.78
C SER A 86 -12.09 5.52 13.85
N PHE A 87 -12.84 6.56 14.22
CA PHE A 87 -12.47 7.51 15.27
C PHE A 87 -12.36 6.82 16.63
N GLN A 88 -13.34 5.99 17.01
CA GLN A 88 -13.28 5.21 18.25
C GLN A 88 -12.05 4.32 18.32
N LYS A 89 -11.74 3.58 17.23
CA LYS A 89 -10.51 2.77 17.18
C LYS A 89 -9.23 3.59 17.32
N LEU A 90 -9.20 4.83 16.87
CA LEU A 90 -8.05 5.73 17.09
C LEU A 90 -7.98 6.21 18.52
N LYS A 91 -9.13 6.52 19.14
CA LYS A 91 -9.22 6.92 20.55
C LYS A 91 -8.77 5.80 21.49
N GLU A 92 -9.26 4.57 21.28
CA GLU A 92 -8.83 3.37 22.02
C GLU A 92 -7.32 3.11 21.95
N LYS A 93 -6.69 3.49 20.84
CA LYS A 93 -5.24 3.35 20.65
C LYS A 93 -4.42 4.54 21.14
N GLY A 94 -5.04 5.56 21.71
CA GLY A 94 -4.36 6.79 22.11
C GLY A 94 -3.75 7.59 20.94
N LEU A 95 -4.28 7.41 19.72
CA LEU A 95 -3.76 8.06 18.50
C LEU A 95 -4.51 9.35 18.11
N THR A 96 -5.49 9.75 18.90
CA THR A 96 -6.19 11.02 18.76
C THR A 96 -6.46 11.65 20.13
N TYR A 97 -6.28 12.96 20.19
CA TYR A 97 -6.52 13.78 21.39
C TYR A 97 -7.82 14.60 21.28
N THR A 98 -8.52 14.53 20.14
CA THR A 98 -9.78 15.26 19.97
C THR A 98 -10.91 14.50 20.66
N GLU A 99 -11.82 15.24 21.30
CA GLU A 99 -12.99 14.65 21.96
C GLU A 99 -14.04 14.19 20.96
N LYS A 100 -14.19 14.94 19.86
CA LYS A 100 -15.16 14.68 18.81
C LYS A 100 -14.50 14.63 17.43
N PRO A 101 -15.03 13.82 16.47
CA PRO A 101 -14.50 13.75 15.12
C PRO A 101 -14.87 14.99 14.29
N GLU A 102 -13.90 15.54 13.58
CA GLU A 102 -14.09 16.65 12.65
C GLU A 102 -14.05 16.18 11.20
N VAL A 103 -14.98 16.66 10.39
CA VAL A 103 -15.03 16.39 8.93
C VAL A 103 -14.54 17.61 8.16
N LYS A 104 -13.27 17.58 7.74
CA LYS A 104 -12.66 18.64 6.91
C LYS A 104 -12.84 18.41 5.41
N GLN A 105 -12.95 17.16 5.00
CA GLN A 105 -13.09 16.78 3.60
C GLN A 105 -13.97 15.53 3.48
N TRP A 106 -14.73 15.45 2.39
CA TRP A 106 -15.55 14.29 2.07
C TRP A 106 -15.55 13.99 0.58
N THR A 107 -16.05 12.82 0.26
CA THR A 107 -16.46 12.39 -1.08
C THR A 107 -17.89 11.92 -0.96
N VAL A 108 -18.68 12.14 -1.97
CA VAL A 108 -20.05 11.62 -2.04
C VAL A 108 -19.99 10.15 -2.41
N SER A 109 -20.58 9.29 -1.61
CA SER A 109 -20.73 7.86 -1.90
C SER A 109 -22.01 7.62 -2.68
N CYS A 110 -21.93 6.79 -3.72
CA CYS A 110 -23.08 6.41 -4.55
C CYS A 110 -23.24 4.90 -4.58
N SER A 111 -24.49 4.45 -4.41
CA SER A 111 -24.92 3.10 -4.76
C SER A 111 -25.26 3.03 -6.25
N ASP A 112 -25.58 1.84 -6.73
CA ASP A 112 -26.04 1.55 -8.10
C ASP A 112 -27.24 2.39 -8.55
N LYS A 113 -28.11 2.79 -7.62
CA LYS A 113 -29.29 3.61 -7.89
C LYS A 113 -28.95 5.06 -8.28
N LEU A 114 -27.79 5.57 -7.84
CA LEU A 114 -27.41 6.98 -7.97
C LEU A 114 -26.52 7.27 -9.17
N TRP A 115 -25.94 6.26 -9.80
CA TRP A 115 -25.00 6.46 -10.89
C TRP A 115 -25.03 5.34 -11.92
N LYS A 116 -24.61 5.65 -13.14
CA LYS A 116 -24.39 4.69 -14.21
C LYS A 116 -23.18 5.11 -15.04
N LEU A 117 -22.26 4.20 -15.30
CA LEU A 117 -21.09 4.45 -16.14
C LEU A 117 -21.31 3.89 -17.55
N SER A 118 -20.94 4.67 -18.55
CA SER A 118 -20.88 4.26 -19.97
C SER A 118 -19.61 4.81 -20.61
N PHE A 119 -19.29 4.41 -21.84
CA PHE A 119 -18.19 4.99 -22.60
C PHE A 119 -18.39 6.48 -22.95
N LEU A 120 -19.64 6.97 -22.89
CA LEU A 120 -19.96 8.40 -23.10
C LEU A 120 -19.75 9.24 -21.83
N GLY A 121 -19.49 8.60 -20.68
CA GLY A 121 -19.29 9.26 -19.41
C GLY A 121 -20.09 8.65 -18.26
N VAL A 122 -20.35 9.43 -17.22
CA VAL A 122 -21.15 9.02 -16.06
C VAL A 122 -22.46 9.76 -16.00
N GLU A 123 -23.53 9.05 -15.66
CA GLU A 123 -24.80 9.62 -15.27
C GLU A 123 -24.89 9.62 -13.75
N ILE A 124 -25.26 10.78 -13.16
CA ILE A 124 -25.38 10.95 -11.71
C ILE A 124 -26.77 11.54 -11.43
N SER A 125 -27.47 10.94 -10.47
CA SER A 125 -28.77 11.44 -9.99
C SER A 125 -28.57 12.71 -9.15
N THR A 126 -29.35 13.74 -9.43
CA THR A 126 -29.33 15.01 -8.70
C THR A 126 -30.78 15.43 -8.37
N HIS A 127 -30.96 16.51 -7.64
CA HIS A 127 -32.28 17.08 -7.33
C HIS A 127 -33.08 17.55 -8.58
N ILE A 128 -32.38 17.82 -9.69
CA ILE A 128 -32.98 18.17 -10.99
C ILE A 128 -33.07 16.99 -11.95
N GLY A 129 -32.95 15.76 -11.45
CA GLY A 129 -32.94 14.55 -12.26
C GLY A 129 -31.52 14.00 -12.54
N ARG A 130 -31.42 13.07 -13.47
CA ARG A 130 -30.11 12.48 -13.88
C ARG A 130 -29.41 13.38 -14.87
N ILE A 131 -28.14 13.65 -14.61
CA ILE A 131 -27.29 14.42 -15.50
C ILE A 131 -26.15 13.57 -16.05
N ARG A 132 -25.89 13.69 -17.34
CA ARG A 132 -24.77 13.01 -18.01
C ARG A 132 -23.53 13.91 -18.02
N ILE A 133 -22.39 13.37 -17.63
CA ILE A 133 -21.11 14.06 -17.47
C ILE A 133 -20.05 13.33 -18.27
N PRO A 134 -19.48 13.93 -19.32
CA PRO A 134 -18.38 13.33 -20.07
C PRO A 134 -17.13 13.15 -19.19
N LEU A 135 -16.46 11.98 -19.30
CA LEU A 135 -15.26 11.63 -18.56
C LEU A 135 -14.08 11.44 -19.48
N LEU A 136 -12.90 11.71 -18.96
CA LEU A 136 -11.62 11.41 -19.60
C LEU A 136 -11.18 10.03 -19.13
N PHE A 137 -11.33 9.04 -19.99
CA PHE A 137 -10.83 7.69 -19.75
C PHE A 137 -9.34 7.60 -20.08
N HIS A 138 -8.56 6.95 -19.24
CA HIS A 138 -7.13 6.83 -19.41
C HIS A 138 -6.67 5.35 -19.36
N LYS A 139 -5.43 5.08 -19.79
CA LYS A 139 -4.84 3.73 -19.90
C LYS A 139 -5.13 2.84 -18.69
N GLN A 140 -5.03 3.38 -17.46
CA GLN A 140 -5.25 2.61 -16.24
C GLN A 140 -6.69 2.10 -16.10
N PHE A 141 -7.69 2.85 -16.59
CA PHE A 141 -9.08 2.40 -16.62
C PHE A 141 -9.23 1.19 -17.55
N TYR A 142 -8.71 1.28 -18.77
CA TYR A 142 -8.81 0.20 -19.75
C TYR A 142 -8.06 -1.06 -19.34
N ILE A 143 -6.92 -0.95 -18.65
CA ILE A 143 -6.20 -2.11 -18.10
C ILE A 143 -7.09 -2.92 -17.16
N HIS A 144 -7.89 -2.27 -16.33
CA HIS A 144 -8.81 -3.00 -15.46
C HIS A 144 -10.09 -3.41 -16.19
N TYR A 145 -10.66 -2.53 -16.99
CA TYR A 145 -11.91 -2.79 -17.71
C TYR A 145 -11.79 -4.00 -18.68
N ASN A 146 -10.68 -4.10 -19.39
CA ASN A 146 -10.40 -5.20 -20.34
C ASN A 146 -9.65 -6.38 -19.70
N GLY A 147 -9.14 -6.22 -18.46
CA GLY A 147 -8.24 -7.19 -17.79
C GLY A 147 -8.96 -8.21 -16.90
N GLY A 148 -10.24 -8.49 -17.15
CA GLY A 148 -11.00 -9.48 -16.37
C GLY A 148 -11.34 -9.02 -14.93
N TRP A 149 -11.41 -7.71 -14.71
CA TRP A 149 -11.90 -7.13 -13.46
C TRP A 149 -13.38 -6.75 -13.59
N THR A 150 -14.14 -6.97 -12.53
CA THR A 150 -15.55 -6.57 -12.47
C THR A 150 -15.67 -5.18 -11.86
N LEU A 151 -16.38 -4.27 -12.54
CA LEU A 151 -16.73 -2.97 -11.99
C LEU A 151 -17.74 -3.16 -10.84
N ARG A 152 -17.49 -2.54 -9.67
CA ARG A 152 -18.44 -2.55 -8.55
C ARG A 152 -19.59 -1.59 -8.80
N ASN A 153 -20.74 -1.93 -8.26
CA ASN A 153 -21.98 -1.14 -8.38
C ASN A 153 -21.96 0.17 -7.56
N SER A 154 -20.88 0.44 -6.83
CA SER A 154 -20.71 1.65 -6.04
C SER A 154 -19.57 2.50 -6.57
N CYS A 155 -19.70 3.81 -6.46
CA CYS A 155 -18.62 4.75 -6.74
C CYS A 155 -18.54 5.82 -5.66
N ARG A 156 -17.48 6.63 -5.73
CA ARG A 156 -17.37 7.88 -4.98
C ARG A 156 -17.00 9.02 -5.91
N TRP A 157 -17.42 10.22 -5.56
CA TRP A 157 -17.00 11.38 -6.32
C TRP A 157 -16.83 12.62 -5.44
N LYS A 158 -16.12 13.60 -5.97
CA LYS A 158 -15.98 14.95 -5.40
C LYS A 158 -15.91 15.99 -6.49
N LEU A 159 -16.19 17.23 -6.12
CA LEU A 159 -15.98 18.37 -7.00
C LEU A 159 -14.64 19.07 -6.68
N GLU A 160 -13.89 19.43 -7.71
CA GLU A 160 -12.75 20.32 -7.63
C GLU A 160 -12.91 21.46 -8.64
N GLY A 161 -13.37 22.60 -8.17
CA GLY A 161 -13.81 23.70 -9.02
C GLY A 161 -14.95 23.25 -9.95
N ARG A 162 -14.80 23.41 -11.26
CA ARG A 162 -15.78 22.97 -12.27
C ARG A 162 -15.42 21.62 -12.91
N ARG A 163 -14.82 20.69 -12.14
CA ARG A 163 -14.55 19.33 -12.60
C ARG A 163 -14.99 18.31 -11.56
N LEU A 164 -15.61 17.24 -12.05
CA LEU A 164 -15.93 16.06 -11.26
C LEU A 164 -14.71 15.12 -11.23
N LYS A 165 -14.32 14.66 -10.06
CA LYS A 165 -13.44 13.50 -9.87
C LYS A 165 -14.26 12.33 -9.42
N LEU A 166 -14.33 11.30 -10.24
CA LEU A 166 -15.05 10.05 -10.00
C LEU A 166 -14.07 8.95 -9.65
N TYR A 167 -14.33 8.25 -8.56
CA TYR A 167 -13.56 7.09 -8.11
C TYR A 167 -14.40 5.84 -8.35
N VAL A 168 -14.01 5.04 -9.33
CA VAL A 168 -14.63 3.75 -9.64
C VAL A 168 -13.82 2.62 -9.03
N PHE A 169 -14.50 1.56 -8.60
CA PHE A 169 -13.89 0.42 -7.94
C PHE A 169 -14.00 -0.80 -8.83
N PHE A 170 -12.86 -1.39 -9.16
CA PHE A 170 -12.77 -2.68 -9.82
C PHE A 170 -12.46 -3.75 -8.80
N ARG A 171 -13.10 -4.91 -8.91
CA ARG A 171 -12.83 -6.09 -8.08
C ARG A 171 -12.41 -7.27 -8.94
N LYS A 172 -11.56 -8.10 -8.39
CA LYS A 172 -11.20 -9.39 -8.96
C LYS A 172 -11.08 -10.39 -7.82
N ILE A 173 -11.67 -11.56 -7.97
CA ILE A 173 -11.45 -12.69 -7.08
C ILE A 173 -10.23 -13.41 -7.62
N VAL A 174 -9.22 -13.61 -6.79
CA VAL A 174 -7.97 -14.27 -7.14
C VAL A 174 -7.75 -15.44 -6.19
N GLU A 175 -7.54 -16.60 -6.74
CA GLU A 175 -7.11 -17.77 -5.98
C GLU A 175 -5.59 -17.86 -6.10
N PRO A 176 -4.86 -17.73 -4.97
CA PRO A 176 -3.42 -17.92 -4.99
C PRO A 176 -3.08 -19.34 -5.44
N ASN A 177 -2.12 -19.47 -6.34
CA ASN A 177 -1.69 -20.76 -6.82
C ASN A 177 -1.14 -21.63 -5.67
N ALA A 178 -1.79 -22.74 -5.41
CA ALA A 178 -1.35 -23.72 -4.40
C ALA A 178 -0.26 -24.66 -4.93
N ASN A 179 -0.19 -24.84 -6.25
CA ASN A 179 0.73 -25.76 -6.93
C ASN A 179 1.97 -25.00 -7.43
N TYR A 180 2.78 -24.49 -6.49
CA TYR A 180 4.05 -23.87 -6.84
C TYR A 180 5.19 -24.88 -6.85
N SER A 181 6.14 -24.69 -7.75
CA SER A 181 7.33 -25.55 -7.91
C SER A 181 8.56 -25.02 -7.19
N LYS A 182 8.57 -23.77 -6.78
CA LYS A 182 9.69 -23.10 -6.13
C LYS A 182 9.25 -22.25 -4.95
N VAL A 183 10.22 -21.89 -4.10
CA VAL A 183 10.01 -20.99 -2.95
C VAL A 183 11.02 -19.86 -3.03
N ILE A 184 10.54 -18.63 -2.86
CA ILE A 184 11.39 -17.44 -2.79
C ILE A 184 11.29 -16.83 -1.40
N GLY A 185 12.37 -16.97 -0.60
CA GLY A 185 12.52 -16.27 0.67
C GLY A 185 12.90 -14.81 0.43
N ILE A 186 12.29 -13.90 1.20
CA ILE A 186 12.46 -12.47 1.03
C ILE A 186 12.93 -11.83 2.33
N ASP A 187 14.14 -11.25 2.31
CA ASP A 187 14.64 -10.38 3.36
C ASP A 187 14.48 -8.91 2.95
N VAL A 188 13.71 -8.15 3.76
CA VAL A 188 13.42 -6.73 3.49
C VAL A 188 14.21 -5.85 4.43
N ASN A 189 15.17 -5.13 3.89
CA ASN A 189 16.03 -4.20 4.61
C ASN A 189 15.73 -2.72 4.26
N GLU A 190 16.49 -1.81 4.86
CA GLU A 190 16.35 -0.38 4.64
C GLU A 190 16.70 0.05 3.21
N ASN A 191 17.78 -0.49 2.66
CA ASN A 191 18.36 -0.07 1.38
C ASN A 191 18.29 -1.13 0.29
N ASN A 192 17.82 -2.33 0.61
CA ASN A 192 17.69 -3.42 -0.33
C ASN A 192 16.56 -4.38 0.06
N VAL A 193 16.15 -5.17 -0.89
CA VAL A 193 15.34 -6.37 -0.71
C VAL A 193 16.05 -7.52 -1.38
N THR A 194 16.34 -8.57 -0.63
CA THR A 194 17.05 -9.74 -1.15
C THR A 194 16.11 -10.93 -1.26
N LEU A 195 16.14 -11.58 -2.40
CA LEU A 195 15.38 -12.76 -2.75
C LEU A 195 16.33 -13.95 -2.79
N PHE A 196 15.87 -15.11 -2.32
CA PHE A 196 16.58 -16.38 -2.48
C PHE A 196 15.61 -17.46 -2.92
N THR A 197 15.90 -18.08 -4.08
CA THR A 197 15.03 -19.08 -4.72
C THR A 197 15.54 -20.49 -4.44
N LEU A 198 14.67 -21.34 -3.92
CA LEU A 198 14.86 -22.76 -3.78
C LEU A 198 13.99 -23.52 -4.80
N PRO A 199 14.46 -24.63 -5.39
CA PRO A 199 15.75 -25.31 -5.16
C PRO A 199 16.93 -24.74 -5.94
N ASP A 200 16.75 -23.76 -6.81
CA ASP A 200 17.74 -23.28 -7.79
C ASP A 200 18.99 -22.63 -7.14
N HIS A 201 18.95 -22.30 -5.84
CA HIS A 201 20.01 -21.57 -5.13
C HIS A 201 20.40 -20.24 -5.79
N LYS A 202 19.41 -19.55 -6.37
CA LYS A 202 19.57 -18.23 -7.01
C LYS A 202 19.24 -17.10 -6.04
N ALA A 203 20.15 -16.14 -5.91
CA ALA A 203 19.95 -14.95 -5.10
C ALA A 203 19.87 -13.69 -5.96
N ILE A 204 18.91 -12.80 -5.65
CA ILE A 204 18.77 -11.49 -6.30
C ILE A 204 18.68 -10.42 -5.22
N THR A 205 19.64 -9.52 -5.17
CA THR A 205 19.59 -8.34 -4.30
C THR A 205 19.10 -7.13 -5.07
N ILE A 206 17.92 -6.62 -4.73
CA ILE A 206 17.32 -5.43 -5.30
C ILE A 206 17.74 -4.24 -4.45
N VAL A 207 18.70 -3.46 -4.91
CA VAL A 207 19.20 -2.28 -4.22
C VAL A 207 18.24 -1.11 -4.44
N THR A 208 17.65 -0.61 -3.37
CA THR A 208 16.66 0.47 -3.39
C THR A 208 17.22 1.83 -2.99
N ASN A 209 18.31 1.83 -2.21
CA ASN A 209 18.93 3.02 -1.60
C ASN A 209 17.86 3.95 -0.95
N HIS A 210 16.86 3.36 -0.30
CA HIS A 210 15.74 4.07 0.27
C HIS A 210 16.16 5.12 1.31
N SER A 211 17.24 4.86 2.07
CA SER A 211 17.79 5.82 3.01
C SER A 211 18.21 7.13 2.34
N LYS A 212 18.85 7.07 1.15
CA LYS A 212 19.23 8.27 0.38
C LYS A 212 18.00 9.09 -0.01
N VAL A 213 16.91 8.44 -0.39
CA VAL A 213 15.64 9.11 -0.72
C VAL A 213 15.05 9.78 0.51
N VAL A 214 15.01 9.09 1.65
CA VAL A 214 14.48 9.61 2.92
C VAL A 214 15.27 10.81 3.39
N LEU A 215 16.60 10.71 3.41
CA LEU A 215 17.51 11.78 3.81
C LEU A 215 17.40 13.01 2.89
N GLY A 216 17.39 12.79 1.59
CA GLY A 216 17.21 13.87 0.61
C GLY A 216 15.92 14.66 0.83
N TYR A 217 14.81 13.98 1.19
CA TYR A 217 13.57 14.67 1.54
C TYR A 217 13.63 15.35 2.91
N ALA A 218 14.34 14.79 3.89
CA ALA A 218 14.54 15.43 5.18
C ALA A 218 15.27 16.77 5.03
N TYR A 219 16.36 16.81 4.27
CA TYR A 219 17.09 18.07 3.96
C TYR A 219 16.22 19.06 3.22
N ARG A 220 15.47 18.64 2.19
CA ARG A 220 14.55 19.54 1.47
C ARG A 220 13.47 20.13 2.37
N ARG A 221 12.91 19.32 3.30
CA ARG A 221 11.95 19.84 4.27
C ARG A 221 12.59 20.87 5.19
N LYS A 222 13.80 20.60 5.70
CA LYS A 222 14.55 21.52 6.54
C LYS A 222 14.74 22.86 5.82
N ALA A 223 15.25 22.85 4.60
CA ALA A 223 15.44 24.07 3.79
C ALA A 223 14.12 24.83 3.54
N ILE A 224 13.00 24.14 3.32
CA ILE A 224 11.68 24.77 3.18
C ILE A 224 11.22 25.43 4.50
N HIS A 225 11.48 24.79 5.64
CA HIS A 225 11.15 25.33 6.95
C HIS A 225 11.95 26.59 7.25
N GLU A 226 13.24 26.60 6.92
CA GLU A 226 14.12 27.77 7.05
C GLU A 226 13.69 28.90 6.14
N LYS A 227 13.56 28.62 4.83
CA LYS A 227 13.15 29.61 3.81
C LYS A 227 11.79 30.27 4.08
N HIS A 228 10.85 29.55 4.65
CA HIS A 228 9.48 30.01 4.90
C HIS A 228 9.16 30.06 6.41
N ALA A 229 10.15 30.42 7.24
CA ALA A 229 9.99 30.49 8.70
C ALA A 229 8.82 31.39 9.13
N HIS A 230 8.66 32.51 8.45
CA HIS A 230 7.67 33.56 8.79
C HIS A 230 6.27 33.31 8.18
N SER A 231 6.07 32.29 7.32
CA SER A 231 4.79 32.05 6.65
C SER A 231 4.38 30.57 6.64
N LEU A 232 3.46 30.21 7.53
CA LEU A 232 2.86 28.86 7.57
C LEU A 232 2.16 28.50 6.25
N ARG A 233 1.55 29.49 5.58
CA ARG A 233 0.85 29.27 4.30
C ARG A 233 1.83 28.87 3.19
N LEU A 234 2.90 29.64 3.00
CA LEU A 234 3.92 29.36 1.99
C LEU A 234 4.65 28.04 2.26
N ARG A 235 4.98 27.79 3.54
CA ARG A 235 5.57 26.53 3.99
C ARG A 235 4.70 25.31 3.60
N ARG A 236 3.39 25.36 3.89
CA ARG A 236 2.45 24.28 3.54
C ARG A 236 2.37 24.06 2.02
N VAL A 237 2.34 25.13 1.23
CA VAL A 237 2.32 25.04 -0.23
C VAL A 237 3.60 24.40 -0.76
N ALA A 238 4.77 24.85 -0.30
CA ALA A 238 6.07 24.33 -0.71
C ALA A 238 6.25 22.84 -0.33
N LEU A 239 5.85 22.45 0.89
CA LEU A 239 5.89 21.05 1.33
C LEU A 239 5.01 20.14 0.48
N ARG A 240 3.82 20.60 0.06
CA ARG A 240 2.94 19.84 -0.84
C ARG A 240 3.57 19.61 -2.22
N LYS A 241 4.32 20.58 -2.73
CA LYS A 241 5.03 20.48 -4.03
C LYS A 241 6.13 19.42 -4.04
N LEU A 242 6.67 19.04 -2.88
CA LEU A 242 7.69 17.97 -2.77
C LEU A 242 7.18 16.62 -3.25
N ARG A 243 5.88 16.33 -3.13
CA ARG A 243 5.26 15.04 -3.49
C ARG A 243 5.95 13.82 -2.84
N GLU A 244 6.62 14.00 -1.69
CA GLU A 244 7.41 12.96 -1.02
C GLU A 244 6.66 11.65 -0.82
N LYS A 245 5.40 11.75 -0.37
CA LYS A 245 4.52 10.58 -0.18
C LYS A 245 4.36 9.76 -1.46
N ASN A 246 4.17 10.44 -2.59
CA ASN A 246 3.95 9.80 -3.89
C ASN A 246 5.23 9.12 -4.37
N VAL A 247 6.40 9.75 -4.21
CA VAL A 247 7.69 9.17 -4.59
C VAL A 247 8.00 7.92 -3.77
N LYS A 248 7.80 7.98 -2.44
CA LYS A 248 8.00 6.82 -1.57
C LYS A 248 7.02 5.68 -1.87
N LYS A 249 5.77 6.01 -2.23
CA LYS A 249 4.78 5.03 -2.66
C LYS A 249 5.19 4.38 -3.97
N ALA A 250 5.55 5.17 -4.99
CA ALA A 250 5.95 4.67 -6.30
C ALA A 250 7.16 3.72 -6.22
N LEU A 251 8.15 4.04 -5.37
CA LEU A 251 9.30 3.15 -5.15
C LEU A 251 8.85 1.79 -4.57
N ARG A 252 8.01 1.80 -3.55
CA ARG A 252 7.48 0.56 -2.96
C ARG A 252 6.65 -0.25 -3.95
N ASP A 253 5.83 0.43 -4.74
CA ASP A 253 5.00 -0.20 -5.77
C ASP A 253 5.86 -0.86 -6.85
N LYS A 254 6.95 -0.22 -7.27
CA LYS A 254 7.89 -0.73 -8.26
C LYS A 254 8.61 -2.00 -7.75
N ILE A 255 9.15 -1.95 -6.51
CA ILE A 255 9.80 -3.10 -5.88
C ILE A 255 8.83 -4.28 -5.77
N ALA A 256 7.65 -4.04 -5.21
CA ALA A 256 6.65 -5.09 -5.01
C ALA A 256 6.16 -5.71 -6.33
N SER A 257 5.98 -4.88 -7.36
CA SER A 257 5.58 -5.35 -8.69
C SER A 257 6.67 -6.21 -9.34
N LEU A 258 7.94 -5.83 -9.21
CA LEU A 258 9.07 -6.62 -9.72
C LEU A 258 9.11 -8.00 -9.05
N ILE A 259 9.03 -8.04 -7.71
CA ILE A 259 9.06 -9.28 -6.93
C ILE A 259 7.89 -10.21 -7.32
N ALA A 260 6.68 -9.66 -7.41
CA ALA A 260 5.50 -10.44 -7.77
C ALA A 260 5.58 -11.01 -9.20
N LYS A 261 6.19 -10.27 -10.14
CA LYS A 261 6.44 -10.75 -11.51
C LYS A 261 7.48 -11.87 -11.55
N ILE A 262 8.59 -11.72 -10.81
CA ILE A 262 9.59 -12.78 -10.67
C ILE A 262 8.95 -14.04 -10.11
N ALA A 263 8.21 -13.94 -9.02
CA ALA A 263 7.56 -15.09 -8.40
C ALA A 263 6.55 -15.78 -9.33
N LYS A 264 5.77 -14.99 -10.08
CA LYS A 264 4.83 -15.55 -11.07
C LYS A 264 5.57 -16.27 -12.20
N LYS A 265 6.65 -15.68 -12.75
CA LYS A 265 7.45 -16.27 -13.81
C LYS A 265 8.10 -17.58 -13.37
N GLU A 266 8.62 -17.62 -12.14
CA GLU A 266 9.28 -18.78 -11.57
C GLU A 266 8.30 -19.82 -11.00
N ASN A 267 7.00 -19.61 -11.11
CA ASN A 267 5.96 -20.43 -10.44
C ASN A 267 6.29 -20.69 -8.95
N ALA A 268 6.61 -19.62 -8.23
CA ALA A 268 7.11 -19.68 -6.87
C ALA A 268 6.13 -19.09 -5.85
N ALA A 269 6.10 -19.67 -4.64
CA ALA A 269 5.52 -19.02 -3.47
C ALA A 269 6.53 -18.04 -2.85
N LEU A 270 6.04 -16.95 -2.28
CA LEU A 270 6.84 -15.97 -1.55
C LEU A 270 6.78 -16.24 -0.05
N VAL A 271 7.94 -16.18 0.61
CA VAL A 271 8.05 -16.31 2.06
C VAL A 271 8.62 -15.04 2.67
N LEU A 272 7.92 -14.49 3.65
CA LEU A 272 8.26 -13.25 4.35
C LEU A 272 8.37 -13.49 5.86
N GLU A 273 9.15 -12.66 6.54
CA GLU A 273 9.19 -12.66 8.00
C GLU A 273 7.92 -12.03 8.60
N LYS A 274 7.35 -12.69 9.62
CA LYS A 274 6.23 -12.15 10.40
C LYS A 274 6.72 -11.11 11.40
N LEU A 275 6.88 -9.87 10.95
CA LEU A 275 7.31 -8.77 11.81
C LEU A 275 6.21 -8.33 12.78
N PRO A 276 6.54 -8.10 14.09
CA PRO A 276 5.56 -7.64 15.08
C PRO A 276 5.01 -6.26 14.73
N LYS A 277 3.81 -5.93 15.23
CA LYS A 277 3.14 -4.65 14.93
C LYS A 277 3.98 -3.43 15.31
N ASN A 278 4.73 -3.52 16.39
CA ASN A 278 5.62 -2.46 16.92
C ASN A 278 7.11 -2.73 16.66
N PHE A 279 7.43 -3.44 15.57
CA PHE A 279 8.82 -3.79 15.23
C PHE A 279 9.76 -2.58 15.20
N GLN A 280 9.34 -1.48 14.58
CA GLN A 280 10.16 -0.27 14.48
C GLN A 280 10.36 0.41 15.84
N ASP A 281 9.31 0.50 16.67
CA ASP A 281 9.40 1.08 18.01
C ASP A 281 10.31 0.26 18.93
N LYS A 282 10.21 -1.08 18.86
CA LYS A 282 11.11 -1.98 19.59
C LYS A 282 12.56 -1.84 19.14
N ALA A 283 12.80 -1.74 17.83
CA ALA A 283 14.14 -1.55 17.28
C ALA A 283 14.76 -0.22 17.72
N LEU A 284 13.97 0.86 17.81
CA LEU A 284 14.41 2.16 18.31
C LEU A 284 14.82 2.09 19.79
N LYS A 285 13.96 1.51 20.63
CA LYS A 285 14.21 1.38 22.06
C LYS A 285 15.44 0.53 22.37
N LYS A 286 15.62 -0.58 21.65
CA LYS A 286 16.75 -1.51 21.87
C LYS A 286 18.10 -0.93 21.48
N ASN A 287 18.16 -0.08 20.46
CA ASN A 287 19.43 0.38 19.88
C ASN A 287 19.89 1.77 20.37
N GLY A 288 19.12 2.45 21.23
CA GLY A 288 19.47 3.78 21.75
C GLY A 288 19.81 4.81 20.64
N LEU A 289 19.12 4.70 19.49
CA LEU A 289 19.46 5.46 18.29
C LEU A 289 19.26 6.97 18.51
N LYS A 290 20.22 7.78 18.04
CA LYS A 290 20.07 9.24 17.99
C LYS A 290 18.87 9.61 17.10
N SER A 291 18.24 10.76 17.34
CA SER A 291 16.99 11.19 16.71
C SER A 291 16.98 11.09 15.17
N PHE A 292 18.14 11.33 14.53
CA PHE A 292 18.28 11.25 13.07
C PHE A 292 18.23 9.81 12.55
N ASP A 293 18.91 8.87 13.20
CA ASP A 293 18.88 7.46 12.82
C ASP A 293 17.53 6.82 13.16
N ALA A 294 16.91 7.25 14.25
CA ALA A 294 15.56 6.88 14.58
C ALA A 294 14.58 7.32 13.49
N HIS A 295 14.66 8.58 13.03
CA HIS A 295 13.84 9.08 11.93
C HIS A 295 14.06 8.26 10.64
N ARG A 296 15.30 7.95 10.29
CA ARG A 296 15.67 7.15 9.12
C ARG A 296 15.05 5.76 9.17
N LEU A 297 15.18 5.06 10.31
CA LEU A 297 14.62 3.73 10.52
C LEU A 297 13.08 3.74 10.46
N MET A 298 12.43 4.73 11.10
CA MET A 298 10.98 4.87 11.02
C MET A 298 10.48 5.11 9.59
N GLN A 299 11.25 5.85 8.80
CA GLN A 299 10.91 6.13 7.41
C GLN A 299 11.26 4.98 6.45
N ALA A 300 12.07 4.00 6.85
CA ALA A 300 12.40 2.83 6.03
C ALA A 300 11.15 2.04 5.61
N ALA A 301 10.08 2.13 6.43
CA ALA A 301 8.77 1.56 6.14
C ALA A 301 8.82 0.07 5.69
N ILE A 302 9.69 -0.73 6.33
CA ILE A 302 9.92 -2.16 6.02
C ILE A 302 8.59 -2.91 5.94
N ARG A 303 7.71 -2.75 6.94
CA ARG A 303 6.36 -3.32 6.93
C ARG A 303 5.49 -2.79 5.78
N GLY A 304 5.72 -1.54 5.38
CA GLY A 304 5.01 -0.95 4.23
C GLY A 304 5.43 -1.58 2.90
N ILE A 305 6.71 -1.98 2.78
CA ILE A 305 7.22 -2.73 1.63
C ILE A 305 6.63 -4.14 1.64
N GLN A 306 6.70 -4.87 2.78
CA GLN A 306 6.11 -6.20 2.91
C GLN A 306 4.62 -6.20 2.56
N LYS A 307 3.84 -5.28 3.13
CA LYS A 307 2.41 -5.15 2.81
C LYS A 307 2.19 -4.98 1.31
N ARG A 308 3.03 -4.18 0.66
CA ARG A 308 2.88 -3.93 -0.78
C ARG A 308 3.28 -5.13 -1.63
N ILE A 309 4.27 -5.92 -1.18
CA ILE A 309 4.64 -7.20 -1.81
C ILE A 309 3.44 -8.17 -1.75
N VAL A 310 2.82 -8.33 -0.58
CA VAL A 310 1.63 -9.18 -0.40
C VAL A 310 0.49 -8.75 -1.34
N GLU A 311 0.17 -7.46 -1.37
CA GLU A 311 -0.88 -6.92 -2.24
C GLU A 311 -0.59 -7.20 -3.72
N LYS A 312 0.68 -7.04 -4.15
CA LYS A 312 1.08 -7.29 -5.54
C LYS A 312 1.17 -8.77 -5.87
N ALA A 313 1.66 -9.60 -4.97
CA ALA A 313 1.68 -11.04 -5.11
C ALA A 313 0.25 -11.58 -5.32
N LEU A 314 -0.69 -11.15 -4.48
CA LEU A 314 -2.09 -11.53 -4.61
C LEU A 314 -2.68 -11.12 -5.96
N GLU A 315 -2.40 -9.90 -6.46
CA GLU A 315 -2.84 -9.45 -7.78
C GLU A 315 -2.40 -10.39 -8.92
N HIS A 316 -1.24 -11.04 -8.75
CA HIS A 316 -0.66 -11.98 -9.70
C HIS A 316 -1.01 -13.47 -9.42
N GLY A 317 -1.81 -13.76 -8.41
CA GLY A 317 -2.15 -15.13 -7.99
C GLY A 317 -0.99 -15.87 -7.33
N VAL A 318 0.00 -15.14 -6.81
CA VAL A 318 1.17 -15.71 -6.12
C VAL A 318 0.85 -15.92 -4.64
N LYS A 319 1.10 -17.13 -4.14
CA LYS A 319 0.93 -17.46 -2.72
C LYS A 319 1.98 -16.76 -1.87
N VAL A 320 1.59 -16.28 -0.68
CA VAL A 320 2.50 -15.64 0.29
C VAL A 320 2.34 -16.28 1.65
N GLU A 321 3.46 -16.69 2.22
CA GLU A 321 3.54 -17.28 3.55
C GLU A 321 4.40 -16.42 4.49
N PHE A 322 4.14 -16.55 5.80
CA PHE A 322 4.87 -15.81 6.82
C PHE A 322 5.54 -16.74 7.81
N VAL A 323 6.84 -16.55 8.03
CA VAL A 323 7.65 -17.35 8.95
C VAL A 323 8.15 -16.53 10.15
N ASN A 324 8.53 -17.23 11.22
CA ASN A 324 9.11 -16.59 12.41
C ASN A 324 10.50 -16.01 12.09
N PRO A 325 10.77 -14.71 12.39
CA PRO A 325 12.06 -14.05 12.09
C PRO A 325 13.24 -14.49 12.96
N LYS A 326 13.02 -15.37 13.97
CA LYS A 326 14.07 -15.78 14.89
C LYS A 326 15.22 -16.48 14.16
N ASN A 327 16.45 -16.00 14.34
CA ASN A 327 17.73 -16.57 13.85
C ASN A 327 17.93 -16.61 12.33
N THR A 328 17.08 -15.99 11.51
CA THR A 328 17.22 -16.00 10.05
C THR A 328 18.54 -15.42 9.56
N SER A 329 19.10 -14.40 10.20
CA SER A 329 20.34 -13.74 9.82
C SER A 329 21.58 -14.14 10.65
N LYS A 330 21.46 -15.16 11.52
CA LYS A 330 22.55 -15.57 12.43
C LYS A 330 22.97 -17.01 12.26
N THR A 331 22.20 -17.81 11.55
CA THR A 331 22.39 -19.24 11.40
C THR A 331 22.93 -19.56 10.01
N CYS A 332 23.93 -20.42 9.94
CA CYS A 332 24.46 -20.90 8.67
C CYS A 332 23.40 -21.74 7.94
N PRO A 333 23.05 -21.40 6.69
CA PRO A 333 22.03 -22.16 5.95
C PRO A 333 22.48 -23.57 5.57
N LYS A 334 23.81 -23.85 5.58
CA LYS A 334 24.37 -25.17 5.28
C LYS A 334 24.38 -26.10 6.51
N CYS A 335 25.01 -25.67 7.60
CA CYS A 335 25.26 -26.56 8.75
C CYS A 335 24.50 -26.20 10.04
N GLY A 336 23.71 -25.12 10.05
CA GLY A 336 22.95 -24.68 11.21
C GLY A 336 23.74 -23.98 12.31
N SER A 337 25.08 -23.87 12.20
CA SER A 337 25.92 -23.22 13.20
C SER A 337 25.81 -21.70 13.17
N SER A 338 26.28 -21.02 14.20
CA SER A 338 26.31 -19.55 14.25
C SER A 338 27.30 -18.96 13.24
N LEU A 339 27.02 -17.74 12.79
CA LEU A 339 27.82 -17.01 11.83
C LEU A 339 28.49 -15.81 12.48
N ASN A 340 29.74 -15.56 12.09
CA ASN A 340 30.56 -14.41 12.50
C ASN A 340 30.62 -13.35 11.41
N SER A 341 30.56 -12.06 11.82
CA SER A 341 30.65 -10.94 10.88
C SER A 341 32.12 -10.69 10.51
N VAL A 342 32.39 -10.68 9.21
CA VAL A 342 33.72 -10.35 8.65
C VAL A 342 33.78 -8.87 8.30
N THR A 343 32.67 -8.28 7.83
CA THR A 343 32.63 -6.89 7.40
C THR A 343 31.60 -6.08 8.20
N ARG A 344 31.89 -4.79 8.40
CA ARG A 344 30.98 -3.81 8.97
C ARG A 344 30.73 -2.69 7.95
N ASN A 345 29.50 -2.26 7.78
CA ASN A 345 29.23 -1.05 7.01
C ASN A 345 28.17 -0.15 7.66
N ALA A 346 28.23 1.14 7.33
CA ALA A 346 27.24 2.12 7.73
C ALA A 346 26.18 2.25 6.64
N GLN A 347 24.97 1.76 6.87
CA GLN A 347 23.83 1.82 5.93
C GLN A 347 23.45 3.25 5.48
N ARG A 348 23.97 4.29 6.15
CA ARG A 348 23.80 5.71 5.73
C ARG A 348 24.38 6.00 4.35
N LYS A 349 25.47 5.32 3.99
CA LYS A 349 26.15 5.48 2.69
C LYS A 349 25.44 4.73 1.54
N GLY A 350 24.37 4.00 1.85
CA GLY A 350 23.65 3.15 0.92
C GLY A 350 23.92 1.68 1.18
N TRP A 351 23.41 0.81 0.32
CA TRP A 351 23.65 -0.63 0.44
C TRP A 351 25.11 -0.97 0.04
N GLN A 352 25.71 -1.86 0.83
CA GLN A 352 26.98 -2.51 0.57
C GLN A 352 26.91 -3.95 1.11
N PRO A 353 27.59 -4.93 0.51
CA PRO A 353 27.65 -6.30 0.99
C PRO A 353 28.16 -6.38 2.43
N ARG A 354 27.57 -7.26 3.24
CA ARG A 354 27.96 -7.55 4.61
C ARG A 354 28.26 -9.02 4.74
N ILE A 355 29.53 -9.39 4.66
CA ILE A 355 29.92 -10.79 4.64
C ILE A 355 29.89 -11.40 6.03
N LEU A 356 29.24 -12.55 6.14
CA LEU A 356 29.27 -13.44 7.30
C LEU A 356 30.00 -14.72 6.93
N LYS A 357 30.74 -15.30 7.89
CA LYS A 357 31.48 -16.56 7.73
C LYS A 357 31.11 -17.55 8.82
N CYS A 358 30.95 -18.79 8.45
CA CYS A 358 30.70 -19.90 9.36
C CYS A 358 32.04 -20.50 9.80
N SER A 359 32.28 -20.56 11.12
CA SER A 359 33.49 -21.17 11.67
C SER A 359 33.50 -22.68 11.53
N LYS A 360 32.31 -23.34 11.46
CA LYS A 360 32.22 -24.81 11.41
C LYS A 360 32.43 -25.39 10.00
N CYS A 361 31.79 -24.81 8.98
CA CYS A 361 31.83 -25.36 7.61
C CYS A 361 32.51 -24.46 6.60
N GLY A 362 33.09 -23.32 7.01
CA GLY A 362 33.78 -22.39 6.12
C GLY A 362 32.87 -21.56 5.20
N PHE A 363 31.55 -21.82 5.12
CA PHE A 363 30.66 -21.12 4.26
C PHE A 363 30.69 -19.60 4.53
N SER A 364 30.80 -18.82 3.48
CA SER A 364 30.86 -17.36 3.56
C SER A 364 29.97 -16.73 2.48
N HIS A 365 29.10 -15.80 2.86
CA HIS A 365 28.24 -15.08 1.92
C HIS A 365 27.73 -13.74 2.51
N ASP A 366 27.05 -12.95 1.68
CA ASP A 366 26.37 -11.75 2.13
C ASP A 366 25.25 -12.09 3.14
N ARG A 367 25.17 -11.29 4.20
CA ARG A 367 24.22 -11.48 5.30
C ARG A 367 22.75 -11.49 4.83
N ASP A 368 22.40 -10.63 3.87
CA ASP A 368 21.01 -10.49 3.43
C ASP A 368 20.62 -11.68 2.53
N VAL A 369 21.58 -12.24 1.77
CA VAL A 369 21.41 -13.50 1.02
C VAL A 369 21.22 -14.68 1.99
N ILE A 370 22.04 -14.76 3.04
CA ILE A 370 21.90 -15.79 4.09
C ILE A 370 20.53 -15.70 4.77
N ALA A 371 20.07 -14.48 5.09
CA ALA A 371 18.77 -14.26 5.69
C ALA A 371 17.64 -14.72 4.78
N ALA A 372 17.66 -14.33 3.51
CA ALA A 372 16.66 -14.74 2.52
C ALA A 372 16.65 -16.26 2.30
N TRP A 373 17.82 -16.91 2.28
CA TRP A 373 17.93 -18.37 2.21
C TRP A 373 17.29 -19.05 3.42
N ASN A 374 17.64 -18.61 4.63
CA ASN A 374 17.03 -19.15 5.85
C ASN A 374 15.51 -18.91 5.94
N ILE A 375 15.02 -17.79 5.44
CA ILE A 375 13.60 -17.51 5.33
C ILE A 375 12.92 -18.52 4.40
N ALA A 376 13.49 -18.79 3.23
CA ALA A 376 12.98 -19.79 2.30
C ALA A 376 12.94 -21.20 2.93
N LYS A 377 13.99 -21.60 3.64
CA LYS A 377 14.10 -22.91 4.30
C LYS A 377 13.09 -23.11 5.45
N LYS A 378 12.56 -22.05 6.04
CA LYS A 378 11.57 -22.14 7.13
C LYS A 378 10.15 -22.49 6.66
N LEU A 379 9.86 -22.32 5.40
CA LEU A 379 8.67 -22.97 4.85
C LEU A 379 8.97 -24.47 4.80
N ASP A 380 8.06 -25.26 5.35
CA ASP A 380 8.27 -26.71 5.50
C ASP A 380 8.52 -27.37 4.13
N VAL A 381 9.81 -27.65 3.86
CA VAL A 381 10.28 -28.18 2.58
C VAL A 381 9.86 -29.66 2.43
N SER A 382 9.35 -30.28 3.50
CA SER A 382 8.81 -31.63 3.47
C SER A 382 7.59 -31.80 2.56
N LEU A 383 6.91 -30.68 2.28
CA LEU A 383 5.78 -30.62 1.33
C LEU A 383 6.22 -30.39 -0.12
N MET A 384 7.50 -30.26 -0.37
CA MET A 384 8.04 -30.05 -1.72
C MET A 384 8.35 -31.38 -2.40
N PRO A 385 8.07 -31.56 -3.71
CA PRO A 385 8.29 -32.81 -4.44
C PRO A 385 9.74 -33.29 -4.47
N TRP A 386 10.69 -32.44 -4.10
CA TRP A 386 12.13 -32.74 -4.04
C TRP A 386 12.62 -32.74 -2.59
N GLY A 387 12.53 -33.85 -1.92
CA GLY A 387 13.03 -34.04 -0.55
C GLY A 387 14.50 -33.61 -0.40
N SER A 388 14.84 -33.14 0.79
CA SER A 388 16.14 -32.56 1.19
C SER A 388 17.32 -33.54 1.26
N LYS A 389 17.41 -34.54 0.39
CA LYS A 389 18.52 -35.49 0.41
C LYS A 389 19.59 -35.16 -0.64
N GLY A 390 20.78 -34.82 -0.16
CA GLY A 390 22.04 -34.88 -0.92
C GLY A 390 22.37 -33.64 -1.73
N ALA A 391 22.65 -32.52 -1.08
CA ALA A 391 23.24 -31.40 -1.76
C ALA A 391 24.78 -31.51 -1.74
N HIS A 392 25.39 -31.81 -2.89
CA HIS A 392 26.68 -31.25 -3.25
C HIS A 392 26.68 -29.74 -2.95
N ASP A 393 27.81 -29.17 -2.61
CA ASP A 393 27.97 -27.76 -2.23
C ASP A 393 27.30 -26.84 -3.26
N PRO A 394 26.09 -26.30 -3.01
CA PRO A 394 25.38 -25.60 -4.06
C PRO A 394 26.03 -24.24 -4.26
N HIS A 395 26.55 -24.02 -5.46
CA HIS A 395 27.00 -22.72 -5.89
C HIS A 395 25.79 -21.76 -5.90
N VAL A 396 25.91 -20.64 -5.16
CA VAL A 396 24.87 -19.61 -5.14
C VAL A 396 25.09 -18.66 -6.31
N GLU A 397 24.21 -18.70 -7.29
CA GLU A 397 24.18 -17.68 -8.34
C GLU A 397 23.59 -16.37 -7.75
N TRP A 398 24.44 -15.36 -7.58
CA TRP A 398 24.05 -14.10 -6.97
C TRP A 398 24.10 -12.94 -7.95
N GLN A 399 22.97 -12.23 -8.08
CA GLN A 399 22.84 -11.04 -8.90
C GLN A 399 22.44 -9.83 -8.07
N VAL A 400 22.97 -8.66 -8.42
CA VAL A 400 22.65 -7.39 -7.78
C VAL A 400 22.01 -6.45 -8.78
N VAL A 401 20.79 -6.01 -8.51
CA VAL A 401 20.00 -5.14 -9.38
C VAL A 401 19.69 -3.84 -8.65
N THR A 402 19.93 -2.69 -9.27
CA THR A 402 19.61 -1.39 -8.67
C THR A 402 18.31 -0.83 -9.25
N VAL A 403 17.35 -0.50 -8.39
CA VAL A 403 16.09 0.15 -8.80
C VAL A 403 16.26 1.66 -8.75
N ASN A 404 16.50 2.29 -9.90
CA ASN A 404 16.55 3.75 -10.07
C ASN A 404 15.20 4.32 -10.54
N ARG A 405 15.03 5.67 -10.44
CA ARG A 405 13.85 6.37 -10.97
C ARG A 405 13.69 6.20 -12.49
N LYS A 406 14.82 6.03 -13.21
CA LYS A 406 14.89 5.82 -14.67
C LYS A 406 15.46 4.43 -14.93
N VAL A 407 14.79 3.35 -14.58
CA VAL A 407 15.17 2.03 -15.06
C VAL A 407 14.41 1.77 -16.35
N GLU A 408 15.00 2.20 -17.43
CA GLU A 408 14.80 1.62 -18.74
C GLU A 408 15.76 0.44 -18.87
N ALA A 409 15.22 -0.68 -19.22
CA ALA A 409 15.74 -1.90 -19.77
C ALA A 409 17.26 -1.96 -20.09
N GLN A 410 18.08 -2.46 -19.18
CA GLN A 410 19.42 -2.94 -19.49
C GLN A 410 19.77 -4.29 -18.86
N HIS A 411 18.79 -5.00 -18.28
CA HIS A 411 19.03 -6.30 -17.67
C HIS A 411 18.02 -7.34 -18.21
N PRO A 412 18.44 -8.59 -18.54
CA PRO A 412 17.55 -9.62 -19.08
C PRO A 412 16.30 -9.93 -18.26
N LEU A 413 16.35 -9.71 -16.94
CA LEU A 413 15.19 -9.81 -16.04
C LEU A 413 14.27 -8.57 -16.06
N LEU A 414 14.72 -7.46 -16.70
CA LEU A 414 13.98 -6.20 -16.81
C LEU A 414 13.42 -5.95 -18.23
N THR A 415 13.85 -6.72 -19.22
CA THR A 415 13.38 -6.65 -20.63
C THR A 415 11.96 -7.20 -20.83
N VAL A 416 11.25 -7.56 -19.78
CA VAL A 416 9.83 -7.95 -19.82
C VAL A 416 8.89 -6.72 -19.84
N TRP A 417 9.39 -5.56 -20.31
CA TRP A 417 8.61 -4.33 -20.47
C TRP A 417 8.42 -3.99 -21.96
N GLY A 418 7.76 -4.85 -22.68
CA GLY A 418 7.10 -4.58 -23.94
C GLY A 418 5.60 -4.57 -23.74
#